data_893472cf023e9f268b25fb0fca48f0b1
#
_entry.id   893472cf023e9f268b25fb0fca48f0b1
#
_cell.length_a   1.000
_cell.length_b   1.000
_cell.length_c   1.000
_cell.angle_alpha   90.00
_cell.angle_beta   90.00
_cell.angle_gamma   90.00
#
_symmetry.space_group_name_H-M   'P 1'
#
loop_
_entity.id
_entity.type
_entity.pdbx_description
1 polymer ?
#
loop_
_entity_poly.entity_id
_entity_poly.type
_entity_poly.pdbx_seq_one_letter_code
_entity_poly.pdbx_strand_id
1 'polypeptide(L)'
;MKEIVIGIFAAFFFGFTFIFNHSMELDGGSWLWSASLRYFFMVPFLIAIVWMRGGFKRLTEEVTRAPRLWLRWSFVGFVLFYAPLTFAAASGPGWLVSGTWQFTIVAGVLLAPLFLASSGIRHKVPLTSLAISGIILVGIVLIQIPQANSASLQMVMLGILPVIIAAFAYPLGNRKMMDVCGGRLDTFERVLGMTIASMPAWIIMDIWAVVTVGLPSSSQVFQSLLVAISSGVIATTLFFIATDRARHNQGKLAAVEATQSTEVLFVIVGEMLLLGVVMPTSLALVGVGIIIIGMLLHSYHTMIATKKMHLTIPN
;
A
#
# COMPACT_ATOMS: atom_id res chain seq x y z
N MET A 1 21.13 -8.61 -6.33
CA MET A 1 21.46 -7.17 -6.31
C MET A 1 20.51 -6.35 -7.18
N LYS A 2 20.31 -6.71 -8.47
CA LYS A 2 19.43 -5.94 -9.39
C LYS A 2 17.99 -5.81 -8.88
N GLU A 3 17.43 -6.89 -8.33
CA GLU A 3 16.06 -6.94 -7.79
C GLU A 3 15.86 -5.99 -6.60
N ILE A 4 16.86 -5.90 -5.72
CA ILE A 4 16.84 -4.99 -4.57
C ILE A 4 16.87 -3.53 -5.05
N VAL A 5 17.73 -3.22 -6.02
CA VAL A 5 17.79 -1.87 -6.60
C VAL A 5 16.44 -1.48 -7.23
N ILE A 6 15.82 -2.38 -7.99
CA ILE A 6 14.48 -2.15 -8.56
C ILE A 6 13.45 -1.94 -7.45
N GLY A 7 13.51 -2.72 -6.35
CA GLY A 7 12.64 -2.56 -5.19
C GLY A 7 12.81 -1.20 -4.50
N ILE A 8 14.04 -0.70 -4.36
CA ILE A 8 14.30 0.64 -3.80
C ILE A 8 13.72 1.73 -4.73
N PHE A 9 13.88 1.60 -6.06
CA PHE A 9 13.24 2.53 -7.01
C PHE A 9 11.71 2.46 -6.92
N ALA A 10 11.13 1.27 -6.74
CA ALA A 10 9.70 1.14 -6.51
C ALA A 10 9.28 1.89 -5.24
N ALA A 11 9.99 1.72 -4.13
CA ALA A 11 9.74 2.43 -2.88
C ALA A 11 9.85 3.96 -3.04
N PHE A 12 10.84 4.44 -3.80
CA PHE A 12 10.96 5.86 -4.15
C PHE A 12 9.70 6.39 -4.85
N PHE A 13 9.23 5.69 -5.88
CA PHE A 13 8.02 6.11 -6.61
C PHE A 13 6.74 5.92 -5.79
N PHE A 14 6.66 4.95 -4.88
CA PHE A 14 5.55 4.84 -3.95
C PHE A 14 5.49 6.03 -2.98
N GLY A 15 6.63 6.54 -2.54
CA GLY A 15 6.73 7.71 -1.66
C GLY A 15 5.99 8.95 -2.20
N PHE A 16 5.90 9.11 -3.51
CA PHE A 16 5.12 10.21 -4.11
C PHE A 16 3.64 10.20 -3.74
N THR A 17 3.07 9.04 -3.39
CA THR A 17 1.70 8.96 -2.85
C THR A 17 1.55 9.84 -1.62
N PHE A 18 2.46 9.72 -0.67
CA PHE A 18 2.38 10.42 0.62
C PHE A 18 2.71 11.89 0.45
N ILE A 19 3.76 12.21 -0.33
CA ILE A 19 4.20 13.58 -0.58
C ILE A 19 3.08 14.38 -1.28
N PHE A 20 2.52 13.87 -2.38
CA PHE A 20 1.50 14.61 -3.11
C PHE A 20 0.14 14.63 -2.41
N ASN A 21 -0.25 13.58 -1.68
CA ASN A 21 -1.47 13.65 -0.89
C ASN A 21 -1.37 14.73 0.20
N HIS A 22 -0.23 14.86 0.87
CA HIS A 22 0.01 15.93 1.81
C HIS A 22 0.08 17.30 1.11
N SER A 23 0.77 17.40 -0.04
CA SER A 23 0.83 18.63 -0.84
C SER A 23 -0.56 19.10 -1.27
N MET A 24 -1.41 18.19 -1.77
CA MET A 24 -2.78 18.53 -2.18
C MET A 24 -3.61 19.07 -1.01
N GLU A 25 -3.41 18.52 0.20
CA GLU A 25 -4.08 19.01 1.41
C GLU A 25 -3.58 20.41 1.81
N LEU A 26 -2.27 20.66 1.77
CA LEU A 26 -1.68 21.96 2.03
C LEU A 26 -2.16 23.04 1.05
N ASP A 27 -2.45 22.65 -0.21
CA ASP A 27 -3.01 23.52 -1.24
C ASP A 27 -4.53 23.73 -1.08
N GLY A 28 -5.15 23.23 -0.01
CA GLY A 28 -6.60 23.33 0.25
C GLY A 28 -7.44 22.36 -0.58
N GLY A 29 -6.83 21.33 -1.14
CA GLY A 29 -7.53 20.25 -1.85
C GLY A 29 -8.28 19.33 -0.89
N SER A 30 -9.27 18.59 -1.41
CA SER A 30 -10.02 17.64 -0.63
C SER A 30 -9.46 16.21 -0.78
N TRP A 31 -9.32 15.50 0.34
CA TRP A 31 -8.92 14.09 0.34
C TRP A 31 -9.87 13.20 -0.51
N LEU A 32 -11.13 13.59 -0.67
CA LEU A 32 -12.11 12.90 -1.52
C LEU A 32 -11.62 12.83 -2.97
N TRP A 33 -11.20 13.99 -3.52
CA TRP A 33 -10.65 14.07 -4.87
C TRP A 33 -9.28 13.42 -4.98
N SER A 34 -8.42 13.57 -3.99
CA SER A 34 -7.10 12.91 -3.97
C SER A 34 -7.24 11.39 -4.01
N ALA A 35 -8.27 10.82 -3.35
CA ALA A 35 -8.54 9.40 -3.36
C ALA A 35 -9.02 8.89 -4.73
N SER A 36 -10.05 9.53 -5.29
CA SER A 36 -10.74 9.03 -6.48
C SER A 36 -9.98 9.29 -7.77
N LEU A 37 -9.47 10.52 -7.99
CA LEU A 37 -8.81 10.94 -9.22
C LEU A 37 -7.61 10.05 -9.56
N ARG A 38 -6.85 9.58 -8.56
CA ARG A 38 -5.77 8.62 -8.79
C ARG A 38 -6.26 7.40 -9.56
N TYR A 39 -7.37 6.80 -9.15
CA TYR A 39 -7.89 5.60 -9.80
C TYR A 39 -8.46 5.89 -11.18
N PHE A 40 -9.13 7.03 -11.37
CA PHE A 40 -9.57 7.44 -12.70
C PHE A 40 -8.40 7.59 -13.67
N PHE A 41 -7.33 8.25 -13.24
CA PHE A 41 -6.13 8.41 -14.08
C PHE A 41 -5.36 7.11 -14.29
N MET A 42 -5.42 6.15 -13.37
CA MET A 42 -4.78 4.84 -13.59
C MET A 42 -5.45 4.03 -14.71
N VAL A 43 -6.77 4.18 -14.92
CA VAL A 43 -7.54 3.39 -15.89
C VAL A 43 -6.95 3.41 -17.30
N PRO A 44 -6.71 4.56 -17.94
CA PRO A 44 -6.20 4.59 -19.32
C PRO A 44 -4.83 3.93 -19.46
N PHE A 45 -3.93 4.12 -18.48
CA PHE A 45 -2.61 3.49 -18.51
C PHE A 45 -2.70 1.98 -18.35
N LEU A 46 -3.51 1.49 -17.42
CA LEU A 46 -3.72 0.05 -17.20
C LEU A 46 -4.43 -0.60 -18.40
N ILE A 47 -5.40 0.09 -19.02
CA ILE A 47 -6.02 -0.36 -20.26
C ILE A 47 -4.96 -0.53 -21.35
N ALA A 48 -4.11 0.46 -21.57
CA ALA A 48 -3.05 0.39 -22.57
C ALA A 48 -2.09 -0.79 -22.31
N ILE A 49 -1.66 -1.00 -21.06
CA ILE A 49 -0.76 -2.10 -20.68
C ILE A 49 -1.43 -3.45 -20.94
N VAL A 50 -2.68 -3.65 -20.47
CA VAL A 50 -3.40 -4.94 -20.63
C VAL A 50 -3.72 -5.20 -22.09
N TRP A 51 -4.03 -4.15 -22.88
CA TRP A 51 -4.26 -4.25 -24.32
C TRP A 51 -3.01 -4.73 -25.06
N MET A 52 -1.87 -4.10 -24.81
CA MET A 52 -0.59 -4.50 -25.41
C MET A 52 -0.18 -5.94 -25.05
N ARG A 53 -0.66 -6.46 -23.92
CA ARG A 53 -0.41 -7.82 -23.45
C ARG A 53 -1.48 -8.84 -23.89
N GLY A 54 -2.52 -8.40 -24.59
CA GLY A 54 -3.61 -9.27 -25.06
C GLY A 54 -4.47 -9.86 -23.95
N GLY A 55 -4.54 -9.22 -22.78
CA GLY A 55 -5.16 -9.77 -21.57
C GLY A 55 -6.66 -9.52 -21.41
N PHE A 56 -7.30 -8.71 -22.27
CA PHE A 56 -8.71 -8.31 -22.08
C PHE A 56 -9.71 -9.47 -22.06
N LYS A 57 -9.53 -10.44 -22.93
CA LYS A 57 -10.44 -11.60 -23.00
C LYS A 57 -10.45 -12.35 -21.66
N ARG A 58 -9.26 -12.67 -21.15
CA ARG A 58 -9.11 -13.37 -19.85
C ARG A 58 -9.69 -12.55 -18.71
N LEU A 59 -9.42 -11.24 -18.67
CA LEU A 59 -9.96 -10.35 -17.65
C LEU A 59 -11.50 -10.33 -17.67
N THR A 60 -12.10 -10.18 -18.86
CA THR A 60 -13.57 -10.13 -18.99
C THR A 60 -14.20 -11.45 -18.54
N GLU A 61 -13.63 -12.60 -18.94
CA GLU A 61 -14.11 -13.92 -18.53
C GLU A 61 -14.07 -14.09 -16.99
N GLU A 62 -13.00 -13.64 -16.33
CA GLU A 62 -12.87 -13.76 -14.88
C GLU A 62 -13.78 -12.80 -14.11
N VAL A 63 -13.95 -11.56 -14.57
CA VAL A 63 -14.85 -10.58 -13.95
C VAL A 63 -16.30 -11.04 -14.07
N THR A 64 -16.72 -11.51 -15.25
CA THR A 64 -18.09 -12.01 -15.48
C THR A 64 -18.39 -13.30 -14.74
N ARG A 65 -17.37 -14.11 -14.44
CA ARG A 65 -17.51 -15.35 -13.67
C ARG A 65 -17.95 -15.12 -12.23
N ALA A 66 -17.50 -14.04 -11.57
CA ALA A 66 -17.76 -13.77 -10.17
C ALA A 66 -17.87 -12.26 -9.84
N PRO A 67 -18.79 -11.51 -10.48
CA PRO A 67 -18.82 -10.05 -10.44
C PRO A 67 -18.99 -9.51 -9.01
N ARG A 68 -19.79 -10.18 -8.15
CA ARG A 68 -19.99 -9.80 -6.75
C ARG A 68 -18.70 -9.89 -5.92
N LEU A 69 -17.85 -10.89 -6.19
CA LEU A 69 -16.57 -11.05 -5.50
C LEU A 69 -15.59 -9.98 -5.97
N TRP A 70 -15.59 -9.64 -7.27
CA TRP A 70 -14.81 -8.55 -7.82
C TRP A 70 -15.17 -7.22 -7.18
N LEU A 71 -16.46 -6.86 -7.14
CA LEU A 71 -16.93 -5.63 -6.47
C LEU A 71 -16.51 -5.60 -5.01
N ARG A 72 -16.78 -6.68 -4.25
CA ARG A 72 -16.49 -6.75 -2.82
C ARG A 72 -15.00 -6.58 -2.51
N TRP A 73 -14.16 -7.38 -3.15
CA TRP A 73 -12.74 -7.39 -2.81
C TRP A 73 -11.98 -6.21 -3.42
N SER A 74 -12.46 -5.65 -4.54
CA SER A 74 -11.95 -4.37 -5.06
C SER A 74 -12.31 -3.22 -4.14
N PHE A 75 -13.53 -3.18 -3.61
CA PHE A 75 -13.90 -2.20 -2.60
C PHE A 75 -13.00 -2.29 -1.36
N VAL A 76 -12.79 -3.48 -0.81
CA VAL A 76 -11.92 -3.67 0.35
C VAL A 76 -10.47 -3.30 0.03
N GLY A 77 -9.90 -3.85 -1.04
CA GLY A 77 -8.48 -3.71 -1.36
C GLY A 77 -8.10 -2.34 -1.92
N PHE A 78 -9.03 -1.57 -2.50
CA PHE A 78 -8.73 -0.29 -3.14
C PHE A 78 -9.45 0.86 -2.45
N VAL A 79 -10.78 0.79 -2.24
CA VAL A 79 -11.53 1.91 -1.67
C VAL A 79 -11.28 2.02 -0.16
N LEU A 80 -11.52 0.93 0.58
CA LEU A 80 -11.31 0.90 2.03
C LEU A 80 -9.82 0.97 2.42
N PHE A 81 -8.93 0.76 1.48
CA PHE A 81 -7.50 1.03 1.62
C PHE A 81 -7.17 2.50 1.41
N TYR A 82 -7.50 3.04 0.22
CA TYR A 82 -6.90 4.30 -0.21
C TYR A 82 -7.66 5.54 0.28
N ALA A 83 -8.98 5.48 0.42
CA ALA A 83 -9.75 6.60 0.94
C ALA A 83 -9.39 6.94 2.40
N PRO A 84 -9.27 5.97 3.33
CA PRO A 84 -8.78 6.28 4.67
C PRO A 84 -7.32 6.77 4.68
N LEU A 85 -6.47 6.29 3.76
CA LEU A 85 -5.08 6.73 3.68
C LEU A 85 -4.97 8.20 3.28
N THR A 86 -5.74 8.63 2.26
CA THR A 86 -5.80 10.03 1.84
C THR A 86 -6.45 10.91 2.89
N PHE A 87 -7.47 10.41 3.60
CA PHE A 87 -8.07 11.11 4.73
C PHE A 87 -7.05 11.35 5.87
N ALA A 88 -6.21 10.37 6.17
CA ALA A 88 -5.17 10.52 7.18
C ALA A 88 -4.11 11.57 6.77
N ALA A 89 -3.84 11.73 5.47
CA ALA A 89 -2.92 12.75 4.97
C ALA A 89 -3.38 14.19 5.29
N ALA A 90 -4.68 14.41 5.50
CA ALA A 90 -5.23 15.67 5.97
C ALA A 90 -4.91 15.98 7.45
N SER A 91 -4.41 15.00 8.21
CA SER A 91 -4.19 15.11 9.66
C SER A 91 -2.73 15.26 10.04
N GLY A 92 -1.79 15.26 9.08
CA GLY A 92 -0.37 15.38 9.37
C GLY A 92 0.55 15.11 8.18
N PRO A 93 1.86 15.26 8.36
CA PRO A 93 2.83 15.11 7.27
C PRO A 93 2.86 13.69 6.72
N GLY A 94 3.17 13.56 5.43
CA GLY A 94 3.15 12.28 4.71
C GLY A 94 4.15 11.27 5.29
N TRP A 95 5.30 11.71 5.83
CA TRP A 95 6.24 10.79 6.48
C TRP A 95 5.63 10.09 7.72
N LEU A 96 4.73 10.77 8.44
CA LEU A 96 4.03 10.19 9.57
C LEU A 96 3.00 9.14 9.12
N VAL A 97 2.25 9.45 8.07
CA VAL A 97 1.29 8.53 7.45
C VAL A 97 2.02 7.32 6.87
N SER A 98 3.12 7.53 6.14
CA SER A 98 3.91 6.45 5.53
C SER A 98 4.61 5.58 6.58
N GLY A 99 5.10 6.17 7.68
CA GLY A 99 5.65 5.42 8.81
C GLY A 99 4.58 4.56 9.52
N THR A 100 3.40 5.13 9.76
CA THR A 100 2.26 4.41 10.35
C THR A 100 1.73 3.31 9.41
N TRP A 101 1.79 3.54 8.10
CA TRP A 101 1.42 2.56 7.07
C TRP A 101 2.23 1.26 7.17
N GLN A 102 3.44 1.28 7.72
CA GLN A 102 4.23 0.06 7.93
C GLN A 102 3.53 -0.95 8.87
N PHE A 103 2.46 -0.53 9.57
CA PHE A 103 1.55 -1.44 10.29
C PHE A 103 0.94 -2.51 9.36
N THR A 104 0.92 -2.29 8.05
CA THR A 104 0.40 -3.28 7.08
C THR A 104 1.11 -4.64 7.17
N ILE A 105 2.37 -4.67 7.63
CA ILE A 105 3.13 -5.90 7.84
C ILE A 105 2.55 -6.69 9.02
N VAL A 106 2.29 -6.00 10.13
CA VAL A 106 1.64 -6.57 11.31
C VAL A 106 0.26 -7.09 10.95
N ALA A 107 -0.53 -6.27 10.23
CA ALA A 107 -1.85 -6.65 9.75
C ALA A 107 -1.78 -7.90 8.84
N GLY A 108 -0.81 -7.96 7.94
CA GLY A 108 -0.58 -9.12 7.06
C GLY A 108 -0.32 -10.42 7.83
N VAL A 109 0.41 -10.35 8.95
CA VAL A 109 0.65 -11.50 9.85
C VAL A 109 -0.62 -11.89 10.61
N LEU A 110 -1.36 -10.91 11.15
CA LEU A 110 -2.61 -11.14 11.87
C LEU A 110 -3.73 -11.70 11.00
N LEU A 111 -3.74 -11.37 9.72
CA LEU A 111 -4.71 -11.87 8.76
C LEU A 111 -4.43 -13.31 8.28
N ALA A 112 -3.28 -13.91 8.61
CA ALA A 112 -2.92 -15.24 8.15
C ALA A 112 -4.01 -16.31 8.36
N PRO A 113 -4.74 -16.37 9.51
CA PRO A 113 -5.79 -17.37 9.73
C PRO A 113 -7.02 -17.25 8.82
N LEU A 114 -7.18 -16.13 8.11
CA LEU A 114 -8.27 -15.93 7.15
C LEU A 114 -8.01 -16.59 5.80
N PHE A 115 -6.81 -17.18 5.61
CA PHE A 115 -6.39 -17.82 4.38
C PHE A 115 -6.11 -19.30 4.61
N LEU A 116 -6.38 -20.12 3.56
CA LEU A 116 -6.11 -21.54 3.57
C LEU A 116 -4.71 -21.81 2.99
N ALA A 117 -3.98 -22.72 3.63
CA ALA A 117 -2.80 -23.30 3.03
C ALA A 117 -3.18 -24.22 1.85
N SER A 118 -2.22 -24.59 1.01
CA SER A 118 -2.42 -25.55 -0.08
C SER A 118 -2.95 -26.90 0.39
N SER A 119 -2.78 -27.23 1.68
CA SER A 119 -3.32 -28.41 2.34
C SER A 119 -4.80 -28.30 2.74
N GLY A 120 -5.48 -27.16 2.47
CA GLY A 120 -6.85 -26.91 2.90
C GLY A 120 -6.99 -26.51 4.38
N ILE A 121 -5.90 -26.46 5.12
CA ILE A 121 -5.89 -26.09 6.56
C ILE A 121 -5.66 -24.57 6.67
N ARG A 122 -6.33 -23.92 7.62
CA ARG A 122 -6.10 -22.50 7.89
C ARG A 122 -4.69 -22.26 8.44
N HIS A 123 -4.04 -21.22 7.93
CA HIS A 123 -2.76 -20.80 8.49
C HIS A 123 -2.93 -20.40 9.96
N LYS A 124 -1.98 -20.80 10.80
CA LYS A 124 -1.88 -20.27 12.17
C LYS A 124 -1.14 -18.93 12.12
N VAL A 125 -1.42 -18.05 13.09
CA VAL A 125 -0.61 -16.84 13.26
C VAL A 125 0.82 -17.25 13.61
N PRO A 126 1.84 -16.88 12.82
CA PRO A 126 3.22 -17.20 13.10
C PRO A 126 3.72 -16.31 14.25
N LEU A 127 3.68 -16.81 15.48
CA LEU A 127 3.99 -16.04 16.69
C LEU A 127 5.38 -15.40 16.67
N THR A 128 6.37 -16.06 16.10
CA THR A 128 7.72 -15.48 15.94
C THR A 128 7.71 -14.27 15.00
N SER A 129 7.01 -14.37 13.85
CA SER A 129 6.86 -13.25 12.94
C SER A 129 6.08 -12.10 13.61
N LEU A 130 5.07 -12.42 14.41
CA LEU A 130 4.31 -11.42 15.17
C LEU A 130 5.19 -10.73 16.23
N ALA A 131 6.02 -11.47 16.95
CA ALA A 131 6.95 -10.89 17.92
C ALA A 131 7.97 -9.94 17.27
N ILE A 132 8.51 -10.32 16.10
CA ILE A 132 9.40 -9.44 15.33
C ILE A 132 8.63 -8.21 14.81
N SER A 133 7.39 -8.38 14.36
CA SER A 133 6.53 -7.27 13.96
C SER A 133 6.22 -6.33 15.13
N GLY A 134 6.32 -6.79 16.38
CA GLY A 134 6.25 -5.95 17.57
C GLY A 134 7.30 -4.84 17.61
N ILE A 135 8.49 -5.06 17.01
CA ILE A 135 9.53 -4.04 16.86
C ILE A 135 9.02 -2.89 15.97
N ILE A 136 8.32 -3.21 14.88
CA ILE A 136 7.70 -2.22 13.99
C ILE A 136 6.67 -1.40 14.76
N LEU A 137 5.85 -2.05 15.61
CA LEU A 137 4.86 -1.36 16.44
C LEU A 137 5.53 -0.37 17.41
N VAL A 138 6.62 -0.73 18.04
CA VAL A 138 7.39 0.19 18.90
C VAL A 138 7.84 1.40 18.11
N GLY A 139 8.38 1.22 16.91
CA GLY A 139 8.77 2.32 16.04
C GLY A 139 7.58 3.21 15.65
N ILE A 140 6.42 2.63 15.32
CA ILE A 140 5.19 3.38 15.00
C ILE A 140 4.72 4.20 16.21
N VAL A 141 4.76 3.65 17.42
CA VAL A 141 4.42 4.40 18.64
C VAL A 141 5.37 5.57 18.82
N LEU A 142 6.67 5.37 18.65
CA LEU A 142 7.67 6.42 18.83
C LEU A 142 7.48 7.59 17.85
N ILE A 143 7.11 7.33 16.59
CA ILE A 143 6.85 8.43 15.63
C ILE A 143 5.56 9.21 15.97
N GLN A 144 4.63 8.63 16.72
CA GLN A 144 3.38 9.28 17.10
C GLN A 144 3.50 10.13 18.39
N ILE A 145 4.48 9.87 19.26
CA ILE A 145 4.63 10.60 20.53
C ILE A 145 4.76 12.11 20.33
N PRO A 146 5.59 12.65 19.42
CA PRO A 146 5.69 14.09 19.20
C PRO A 146 4.36 14.72 18.77
N GLN A 147 3.55 13.99 17.98
CA GLN A 147 2.22 14.46 17.56
C GLN A 147 1.23 14.47 18.72
N ALA A 148 1.24 13.44 19.57
CA ALA A 148 0.38 13.36 20.74
C ALA A 148 0.64 14.48 21.75
N ASN A 149 1.87 15.00 21.82
CA ASN A 149 2.24 16.10 22.69
C ASN A 149 1.80 17.48 22.14
N SER A 150 1.58 17.60 20.84
CA SER A 150 1.28 18.87 20.16
C SER A 150 -0.16 18.98 19.65
N ALA A 151 -0.91 17.88 19.60
CA ALA A 151 -2.26 17.80 19.07
C ALA A 151 -3.25 17.19 20.07
N SER A 152 -4.55 17.47 19.88
CA SER A 152 -5.58 16.80 20.65
C SER A 152 -5.59 15.28 20.36
N LEU A 153 -6.03 14.47 21.34
CA LEU A 153 -6.21 13.03 21.14
C LEU A 153 -7.09 12.72 19.91
N GLN A 154 -8.09 13.55 19.66
CA GLN A 154 -8.97 13.41 18.49
C GLN A 154 -8.18 13.54 17.17
N MET A 155 -7.30 14.53 17.05
CA MET A 155 -6.47 14.73 15.85
C MET A 155 -5.50 13.55 15.64
N VAL A 156 -4.87 13.05 16.70
CA VAL A 156 -4.01 11.88 16.63
C VAL A 156 -4.80 10.64 16.16
N MET A 157 -6.00 10.44 16.71
CA MET A 157 -6.86 9.32 16.30
C MET A 157 -7.33 9.44 14.85
N LEU A 158 -7.62 10.64 14.35
CA LEU A 158 -8.00 10.86 12.94
C LEU A 158 -6.81 10.61 11.98
N GLY A 159 -5.58 10.79 12.43
CA GLY A 159 -4.39 10.45 11.65
C GLY A 159 -4.02 8.96 11.68
N ILE A 160 -4.23 8.27 12.80
CA ILE A 160 -3.79 6.87 12.99
C ILE A 160 -4.85 5.87 12.55
N LEU A 161 -6.08 6.00 13.03
CA LEU A 161 -7.12 4.99 12.84
C LEU A 161 -7.45 4.70 11.37
N PRO A 162 -7.57 5.71 10.49
CA PRO A 162 -7.77 5.46 9.07
C PRO A 162 -6.60 4.69 8.43
N VAL A 163 -5.35 4.98 8.83
CA VAL A 163 -4.18 4.24 8.33
C VAL A 163 -4.21 2.78 8.78
N ILE A 164 -4.62 2.50 10.02
CA ILE A 164 -4.78 1.13 10.51
C ILE A 164 -5.86 0.38 9.72
N ILE A 165 -7.01 1.01 9.45
CA ILE A 165 -8.06 0.45 8.60
C ILE A 165 -7.49 0.11 7.22
N ALA A 166 -6.79 1.04 6.60
CA ALA A 166 -6.13 0.85 5.31
C ALA A 166 -5.13 -0.32 5.35
N ALA A 167 -4.33 -0.41 6.42
CA ALA A 167 -3.30 -1.43 6.61
C ALA A 167 -3.86 -2.86 6.71
N PHE A 168 -5.08 -3.04 7.21
CA PHE A 168 -5.79 -4.32 7.16
C PHE A 168 -6.48 -4.54 5.80
N ALA A 169 -7.13 -3.50 5.27
CA ALA A 169 -7.93 -3.58 4.05
C ALA A 169 -7.08 -3.98 2.83
N TYR A 170 -5.91 -3.39 2.67
CA TYR A 170 -5.03 -3.62 1.52
C TYR A 170 -4.60 -5.10 1.39
N PRO A 171 -3.93 -5.73 2.37
CA PRO A 171 -3.53 -7.13 2.25
C PRO A 171 -4.73 -8.08 2.20
N LEU A 172 -5.83 -7.77 2.92
CA LEU A 172 -7.03 -8.59 2.91
C LEU A 172 -7.66 -8.62 1.51
N GLY A 173 -7.95 -7.45 0.92
CA GLY A 173 -8.58 -7.33 -0.38
C GLY A 173 -7.73 -7.95 -1.50
N ASN A 174 -6.41 -7.64 -1.51
CA ASN A 174 -5.50 -8.16 -2.52
C ASN A 174 -5.35 -9.68 -2.44
N ARG A 175 -5.13 -10.26 -1.25
CA ARG A 175 -4.99 -11.70 -1.09
C ARG A 175 -6.29 -12.44 -1.44
N LYS A 176 -7.46 -11.93 -1.03
CA LYS A 176 -8.75 -12.51 -1.40
C LYS A 176 -9.00 -12.42 -2.90
N MET A 177 -8.60 -11.34 -3.56
CA MET A 177 -8.69 -11.25 -5.01
C MET A 177 -7.74 -12.25 -5.70
N MET A 178 -6.53 -12.47 -5.15
CA MET A 178 -5.65 -13.53 -5.65
C MET A 178 -6.30 -14.91 -5.56
N ASP A 179 -6.97 -15.22 -4.44
CA ASP A 179 -7.73 -16.47 -4.27
C ASP A 179 -8.85 -16.58 -5.34
N VAL A 180 -9.61 -15.51 -5.57
CA VAL A 180 -10.68 -15.46 -6.60
C VAL A 180 -10.11 -15.71 -8.00
N CYS A 181 -8.99 -15.07 -8.36
CA CYS A 181 -8.37 -15.26 -9.68
C CYS A 181 -7.69 -16.63 -9.84
N GLY A 182 -7.24 -17.26 -8.76
CA GLY A 182 -6.63 -18.60 -8.78
C GLY A 182 -5.45 -18.74 -9.76
N GLY A 183 -4.66 -17.68 -9.96
CA GLY A 183 -3.52 -17.67 -10.89
C GLY A 183 -3.87 -17.57 -12.38
N ARG A 184 -5.15 -17.41 -12.75
CA ARG A 184 -5.60 -17.31 -14.15
C ARG A 184 -5.33 -15.96 -14.80
N LEU A 185 -5.16 -14.91 -14.00
CA LEU A 185 -4.82 -13.55 -14.44
C LEU A 185 -3.41 -13.18 -14.05
N ASP A 186 -2.75 -12.41 -14.90
CA ASP A 186 -1.52 -11.73 -14.49
C ASP A 186 -1.84 -10.53 -13.57
N THR A 187 -0.80 -9.92 -13.04
CA THR A 187 -0.96 -8.85 -12.05
C THR A 187 -1.59 -7.60 -12.65
N PHE A 188 -1.26 -7.24 -13.89
CA PHE A 188 -1.83 -6.06 -14.55
C PHE A 188 -3.31 -6.25 -14.88
N GLU A 189 -3.68 -7.44 -15.35
CA GLU A 189 -5.09 -7.82 -15.59
C GLU A 189 -5.88 -7.71 -14.28
N ARG A 190 -5.34 -8.25 -13.19
CA ARG A 190 -5.98 -8.18 -11.87
C ARG A 190 -6.10 -6.74 -11.36
N VAL A 191 -5.05 -5.93 -11.44
CA VAL A 191 -5.08 -4.53 -11.01
C VAL A 191 -6.08 -3.72 -11.84
N LEU A 192 -6.11 -3.89 -13.17
CA LEU A 192 -7.11 -3.24 -14.04
C LEU A 192 -8.53 -3.65 -13.64
N GLY A 193 -8.78 -4.95 -13.48
CA GLY A 193 -10.10 -5.46 -13.08
C GLY A 193 -10.55 -4.91 -11.72
N MET A 194 -9.66 -4.88 -10.73
CA MET A 194 -9.94 -4.29 -9.42
C MET A 194 -10.17 -2.79 -9.51
N THR A 195 -9.40 -2.07 -10.34
CA THR A 195 -9.59 -0.65 -10.57
C THR A 195 -10.98 -0.37 -11.15
N ILE A 196 -11.35 -1.07 -12.23
CA ILE A 196 -12.67 -0.92 -12.86
C ILE A 196 -13.81 -1.30 -11.89
N ALA A 197 -13.68 -2.42 -11.17
CA ALA A 197 -14.68 -2.87 -10.21
C ALA A 197 -14.83 -1.92 -9.00
N SER A 198 -13.82 -1.09 -8.68
CA SER A 198 -13.92 -0.06 -7.64
C SER A 198 -14.54 1.25 -8.13
N MET A 199 -14.65 1.50 -9.45
CA MET A 199 -15.16 2.74 -10.01
C MET A 199 -16.53 3.18 -9.47
N PRO A 200 -17.52 2.29 -9.26
CA PRO A 200 -18.80 2.73 -8.70
C PRO A 200 -18.68 3.44 -7.36
N ALA A 201 -17.78 2.98 -6.49
CA ALA A 201 -17.55 3.61 -5.19
C ALA A 201 -16.84 4.97 -5.34
N TRP A 202 -15.89 5.08 -6.25
CA TRP A 202 -15.20 6.35 -6.55
C TRP A 202 -16.15 7.37 -7.14
N ILE A 203 -17.05 6.98 -8.07
CA ILE A 203 -18.08 7.86 -8.63
C ILE A 203 -19.02 8.37 -7.54
N ILE A 204 -19.46 7.52 -6.60
CA ILE A 204 -20.30 7.95 -5.48
C ILE A 204 -19.54 8.96 -4.60
N MET A 205 -18.25 8.72 -4.36
CA MET A 205 -17.40 9.64 -3.60
C MET A 205 -17.23 10.98 -4.31
N ASP A 206 -17.07 10.99 -5.64
CA ASP A 206 -16.97 12.20 -6.43
C ASP A 206 -18.26 13.01 -6.45
N ILE A 207 -19.43 12.35 -6.55
CA ILE A 207 -20.73 13.01 -6.43
C ILE A 207 -20.83 13.68 -5.06
N TRP A 208 -20.43 13.00 -4.01
CA TRP A 208 -20.40 13.58 -2.67
C TRP A 208 -19.41 14.75 -2.58
N ALA A 209 -18.21 14.61 -3.15
CA ALA A 209 -17.21 15.68 -3.19
C ALA A 209 -17.73 16.93 -3.91
N VAL A 210 -18.36 16.78 -5.08
CA VAL A 210 -18.97 17.92 -5.83
C VAL A 210 -19.98 18.66 -4.96
N VAL A 211 -20.83 17.95 -4.21
CA VAL A 211 -21.89 18.56 -3.40
C VAL A 211 -21.34 19.22 -2.14
N THR A 212 -20.27 18.68 -1.54
CA THR A 212 -19.77 19.12 -0.22
C THR A 212 -18.61 20.08 -0.29
N VAL A 213 -17.71 19.91 -1.25
CA VAL A 213 -16.46 20.68 -1.37
C VAL A 213 -16.28 21.34 -2.74
N GLY A 214 -17.15 21.06 -3.71
CA GLY A 214 -17.08 21.57 -5.08
C GLY A 214 -16.09 20.79 -5.96
N LEU A 215 -15.75 21.38 -7.12
CA LEU A 215 -14.84 20.76 -8.09
C LEU A 215 -13.37 20.84 -7.60
N PRO A 216 -12.52 19.87 -8.00
CA PRO A 216 -11.12 19.89 -7.64
C PRO A 216 -10.39 21.06 -8.36
N SER A 217 -9.37 21.60 -7.72
CA SER A 217 -8.50 22.60 -8.36
C SER A 217 -7.65 21.97 -9.47
N SER A 218 -7.21 22.76 -10.43
CA SER A 218 -6.30 22.29 -11.48
C SER A 218 -4.99 21.71 -10.90
N SER A 219 -4.49 22.29 -9.80
CA SER A 219 -3.32 21.78 -9.05
C SER A 219 -3.59 20.37 -8.51
N GLN A 220 -4.75 20.15 -7.87
CA GLN A 220 -5.12 18.85 -7.32
C GLN A 220 -5.29 17.79 -8.43
N VAL A 221 -5.91 18.15 -9.55
CA VAL A 221 -6.05 17.27 -10.72
C VAL A 221 -4.68 16.85 -11.24
N PHE A 222 -3.76 17.81 -11.42
CA PHE A 222 -2.40 17.53 -11.89
C PHE A 222 -1.59 16.69 -10.91
N GLN A 223 -1.63 16.99 -9.62
CA GLN A 223 -0.93 16.20 -8.59
C GLN A 223 -1.49 14.77 -8.49
N SER A 224 -2.81 14.59 -8.61
CA SER A 224 -3.44 13.26 -8.65
C SER A 224 -3.00 12.45 -9.87
N LEU A 225 -2.82 13.09 -11.03
CA LEU A 225 -2.24 12.44 -12.22
C LEU A 225 -0.79 12.00 -11.97
N LEU A 226 0.03 12.84 -11.31
CA LEU A 226 1.40 12.47 -10.93
C LEU A 226 1.42 11.26 -9.98
N VAL A 227 0.51 11.21 -9.01
CA VAL A 227 0.35 10.05 -8.11
C VAL A 227 -0.04 8.79 -8.89
N ALA A 228 -1.01 8.92 -9.82
CA ALA A 228 -1.44 7.78 -10.64
C ALA A 228 -0.29 7.21 -11.47
N ILE A 229 0.52 8.07 -12.11
CA ILE A 229 1.66 7.64 -12.93
C ILE A 229 2.78 7.08 -12.05
N SER A 230 3.24 7.84 -11.06
CA SER A 230 4.41 7.48 -10.24
C SER A 230 4.14 6.23 -9.38
N SER A 231 3.16 6.30 -8.52
CA SER A 231 2.83 5.24 -7.55
C SER A 231 1.91 4.18 -8.15
N GLY A 232 0.88 4.61 -8.89
CA GLY A 232 -0.12 3.69 -9.45
C GLY A 232 0.43 2.79 -10.57
N VAL A 233 1.24 3.33 -11.44
CA VAL A 233 1.76 2.60 -12.62
C VAL A 233 3.23 2.25 -12.47
N ILE A 234 4.12 3.23 -12.30
CA ILE A 234 5.58 3.00 -12.31
C ILE A 234 6.02 2.16 -11.11
N ALA A 235 5.70 2.60 -9.88
CA ALA A 235 6.11 1.89 -8.67
C ALA A 235 5.54 0.46 -8.64
N THR A 236 4.27 0.30 -8.97
CA THR A 236 3.62 -1.01 -9.03
C THR A 236 4.31 -1.92 -10.04
N THR A 237 4.63 -1.41 -11.25
CA THR A 237 5.34 -2.17 -12.28
C THR A 237 6.73 -2.58 -11.82
N LEU A 238 7.50 -1.66 -11.26
CA LEU A 238 8.85 -1.94 -10.76
C LEU A 238 8.83 -2.99 -9.64
N PHE A 239 7.91 -2.84 -8.68
CA PHE A 239 7.79 -3.77 -7.57
C PHE A 239 7.44 -5.18 -8.04
N PHE A 240 6.52 -5.31 -9.01
CA PHE A 240 6.17 -6.61 -9.58
C PHE A 240 7.31 -7.23 -10.38
N ILE A 241 8.05 -6.44 -11.16
CA ILE A 241 9.25 -6.95 -11.84
C ILE A 241 10.27 -7.46 -10.82
N ALA A 242 10.48 -6.73 -9.71
CA ALA A 242 11.42 -7.13 -8.69
C ALA A 242 11.00 -8.41 -7.97
N THR A 243 9.72 -8.51 -7.55
CA THR A 243 9.17 -9.69 -6.86
C THR A 243 9.07 -10.90 -7.77
N ASP A 244 8.67 -10.74 -9.03
CA ASP A 244 8.62 -11.83 -10.02
C ASP A 244 9.99 -12.42 -10.29
N ARG A 245 11.03 -11.60 -10.43
CA ARG A 245 12.41 -12.08 -10.60
C ARG A 245 12.94 -12.77 -9.35
N ALA A 246 12.44 -12.39 -8.17
CA ALA A 246 12.84 -12.95 -6.89
C ALA A 246 12.02 -14.18 -6.47
N ARG A 247 10.88 -14.47 -7.09
CA ARG A 247 9.85 -15.45 -6.65
C ARG A 247 10.37 -16.85 -6.36
N HIS A 248 11.40 -17.31 -7.10
CA HIS A 248 12.00 -18.64 -6.91
C HIS A 248 13.06 -18.69 -5.80
N ASN A 249 13.41 -17.54 -5.20
CA ASN A 249 14.38 -17.43 -4.11
C ASN A 249 13.79 -16.59 -2.98
N GLN A 250 13.31 -17.27 -1.94
CA GLN A 250 12.62 -16.64 -0.81
C GLN A 250 13.48 -15.57 -0.11
N GLY A 251 14.82 -15.76 -0.08
CA GLY A 251 15.72 -14.75 0.46
C GLY A 251 15.76 -13.47 -0.34
N LYS A 252 15.79 -13.58 -1.66
CA LYS A 252 15.73 -12.41 -2.54
C LYS A 252 14.36 -11.74 -2.50
N LEU A 253 13.28 -12.53 -2.44
CA LEU A 253 11.92 -12.03 -2.35
C LEU A 253 11.75 -11.20 -1.06
N ALA A 254 12.12 -11.77 0.09
CA ALA A 254 12.07 -11.06 1.37
C ALA A 254 12.93 -9.79 1.38
N ALA A 255 14.11 -9.82 0.73
CA ALA A 255 14.96 -8.63 0.61
C ALA A 255 14.32 -7.54 -0.27
N VAL A 256 13.60 -7.93 -1.35
CA VAL A 256 12.82 -6.98 -2.18
C VAL A 256 11.67 -6.39 -1.38
N GLU A 257 10.92 -7.19 -0.65
CA GLU A 257 9.82 -6.71 0.21
C GLU A 257 10.33 -5.74 1.28
N ALA A 258 11.49 -6.03 1.88
CA ALA A 258 12.10 -5.13 2.87
C ALA A 258 12.48 -3.76 2.30
N THR A 259 12.69 -3.62 0.99
CA THR A 259 13.00 -2.30 0.39
C THR A 259 11.86 -1.30 0.55
N GLN A 260 10.62 -1.77 0.76
CA GLN A 260 9.48 -0.87 0.98
C GLN A 260 9.63 -0.01 2.24
N SER A 261 10.40 -0.46 3.24
CA SER A 261 10.69 0.38 4.42
C SER A 261 11.48 1.64 4.10
N THR A 262 12.23 1.66 3.00
CA THR A 262 12.97 2.85 2.56
C THR A 262 12.06 3.96 2.05
N GLU A 263 10.80 3.66 1.74
CA GLU A 263 9.78 4.63 1.34
C GLU A 263 9.65 5.78 2.34
N VAL A 264 9.65 5.47 3.65
CA VAL A 264 9.54 6.49 4.71
C VAL A 264 10.69 7.50 4.62
N LEU A 265 11.91 7.04 4.31
CA LEU A 265 13.07 7.93 4.16
C LEU A 265 12.90 8.84 2.93
N PHE A 266 12.43 8.29 1.81
CA PHE A 266 12.17 9.08 0.60
C PHE A 266 11.06 10.11 0.82
N VAL A 267 10.03 9.77 1.61
CA VAL A 267 8.96 10.70 1.97
C VAL A 267 9.50 11.84 2.83
N ILE A 268 10.28 11.55 3.88
CA ILE A 268 10.90 12.59 4.73
C ILE A 268 11.70 13.56 3.87
N VAL A 269 12.63 13.03 3.05
CA VAL A 269 13.48 13.86 2.20
C VAL A 269 12.65 14.63 1.17
N GLY A 270 11.69 13.97 0.54
CA GLY A 270 10.83 14.59 -0.48
C GLY A 270 9.96 15.71 0.09
N GLU A 271 9.36 15.54 1.26
CA GLU A 271 8.57 16.60 1.91
C GLU A 271 9.43 17.78 2.35
N MET A 272 10.63 17.51 2.87
CA MET A 272 11.56 18.60 3.22
C MET A 272 11.96 19.43 2.00
N LEU A 273 12.25 18.77 0.87
CA LEU A 273 12.73 19.43 -0.34
C LEU A 273 11.60 20.11 -1.14
N LEU A 274 10.43 19.48 -1.23
CA LEU A 274 9.34 19.92 -2.10
C LEU A 274 8.30 20.76 -1.36
N LEU A 275 8.05 20.48 -0.09
CA LEU A 275 7.00 21.13 0.70
C LEU A 275 7.54 22.01 1.83
N GLY A 276 8.87 22.03 2.06
CA GLY A 276 9.47 22.79 3.16
C GLY A 276 9.07 22.27 4.55
N VAL A 277 8.60 21.03 4.66
CA VAL A 277 8.22 20.41 5.94
C VAL A 277 9.46 20.31 6.83
N VAL A 278 9.29 20.67 8.10
CA VAL A 278 10.37 20.62 9.08
C VAL A 278 10.79 19.18 9.32
N MET A 279 12.10 18.97 9.50
CA MET A 279 12.67 17.66 9.80
C MET A 279 11.99 17.05 11.04
N PRO A 280 11.63 15.75 11.00
CA PRO A 280 11.07 15.06 12.16
C PRO A 280 11.97 15.17 13.40
N THR A 281 11.36 15.15 14.57
CA THR A 281 12.12 15.19 15.85
C THR A 281 13.08 13.99 15.95
N SER A 282 14.12 14.11 16.77
CA SER A 282 15.07 13.01 17.00
C SER A 282 14.37 11.73 17.46
N LEU A 283 13.33 11.84 18.29
CA LEU A 283 12.53 10.71 18.73
C LEU A 283 11.79 10.04 17.55
N ALA A 284 11.21 10.83 16.65
CA ALA A 284 10.56 10.31 15.46
C ALA A 284 11.57 9.63 14.51
N LEU A 285 12.76 10.19 14.33
CA LEU A 285 13.82 9.59 13.53
C LEU A 285 14.29 8.25 14.11
N VAL A 286 14.41 8.14 15.44
CA VAL A 286 14.68 6.86 16.12
C VAL A 286 13.56 5.86 15.83
N GLY A 287 12.29 6.30 15.91
CA GLY A 287 11.13 5.47 15.56
C GLY A 287 11.19 4.96 14.13
N VAL A 288 11.52 5.81 13.15
CA VAL A 288 11.73 5.41 11.74
C VAL A 288 12.85 4.38 11.61
N GLY A 289 13.98 4.58 12.28
CA GLY A 289 15.08 3.61 12.32
C GLY A 289 14.65 2.25 12.86
N ILE A 290 13.85 2.24 13.93
CA ILE A 290 13.31 1.00 14.53
C ILE A 290 12.34 0.31 13.57
N ILE A 291 11.48 1.05 12.85
CA ILE A 291 10.59 0.49 11.81
C ILE A 291 11.43 -0.23 10.75
N ILE A 292 12.46 0.42 10.21
CA ILE A 292 13.33 -0.15 9.18
C ILE A 292 14.02 -1.42 9.68
N ILE A 293 14.59 -1.39 10.88
CA ILE A 293 15.22 -2.55 11.51
C ILE A 293 14.20 -3.69 11.68
N GLY A 294 13.00 -3.38 12.18
CA GLY A 294 11.92 -4.37 12.33
C GLY A 294 11.52 -5.02 11.00
N MET A 295 11.43 -4.22 9.92
CA MET A 295 11.16 -4.72 8.57
C MET A 295 12.25 -5.66 8.06
N LEU A 296 13.51 -5.29 8.23
CA LEU A 296 14.66 -6.12 7.82
C LEU A 296 14.68 -7.45 8.59
N LEU A 297 14.45 -7.40 9.90
CA LEU A 297 14.40 -8.60 10.75
C LEU A 297 13.21 -9.49 10.38
N HIS A 298 12.04 -8.92 10.11
CA HIS A 298 10.85 -9.65 9.68
C HIS A 298 11.11 -10.38 8.35
N SER A 299 11.66 -9.68 7.37
CA SER A 299 12.00 -10.26 6.06
C SER A 299 13.06 -11.35 6.18
N TYR A 300 14.10 -11.14 6.99
CA TYR A 300 15.14 -12.14 7.25
C TYR A 300 14.56 -13.40 7.91
N HIS A 301 13.70 -13.24 8.92
CA HIS A 301 13.03 -14.37 9.58
C HIS A 301 12.14 -15.16 8.60
N THR A 302 11.36 -14.47 7.77
CA THR A 302 10.51 -15.10 6.75
C THR A 302 11.34 -15.93 5.78
N MET A 303 12.49 -15.42 5.34
CA MET A 303 13.44 -16.13 4.49
C MET A 303 13.91 -17.45 5.13
N ILE A 304 14.35 -17.42 6.40
CA ILE A 304 14.85 -18.62 7.10
C ILE A 304 13.72 -19.64 7.31
N ALA A 305 12.55 -19.19 7.73
CA ALA A 305 11.40 -20.06 7.97
C ALA A 305 10.99 -20.83 6.70
N THR A 306 10.96 -20.16 5.55
CA THR A 306 10.62 -20.78 4.26
C THR A 306 11.69 -21.77 3.82
N LYS A 307 12.99 -21.43 4.01
CA LYS A 307 14.10 -22.35 3.68
C LYS A 307 14.04 -23.65 4.49
N LYS A 308 13.69 -23.58 5.77
CA LYS A 308 13.53 -24.77 6.63
C LYS A 308 12.37 -25.65 6.15
N MET A 309 11.24 -25.05 5.72
CA MET A 309 10.07 -25.78 5.24
C MET A 309 10.37 -26.59 3.96
N HIS A 310 11.15 -26.03 3.04
CA HIS A 310 11.58 -26.75 1.81
C HIS A 310 12.55 -27.91 2.07
N LEU A 311 13.30 -27.87 3.17
CA LEU A 311 14.22 -28.95 3.54
C LEU A 311 13.53 -30.11 4.28
N THR A 312 12.30 -29.91 4.77
CA THR A 312 11.53 -30.91 5.55
C THR A 312 10.48 -31.66 4.72
N ILE A 313 10.27 -31.29 3.45
CA ILE A 313 9.39 -32.03 2.52
C ILE A 313 10.32 -32.91 1.67
N PRO A 314 10.37 -34.27 1.89
CA PRO A 314 11.06 -35.18 0.97
C PRO A 314 10.37 -35.15 -0.39
N ASN A 315 11.14 -35.18 -1.47
CA ASN A 315 10.66 -35.36 -2.85
C ASN A 315 9.85 -36.63 -3.01
#